data_46508d4c0f15fe86d9e3789ab0b1754f
#
_entry.id   46508d4c0f15fe86d9e3789ab0b1754f
#
_cell.length_a   1.000
_cell.length_b   1.000
_cell.length_c   1.000
_cell.angle_alpha   90.00
_cell.angle_beta   90.00
_cell.angle_gamma   90.00
#
_symmetry.space_group_name_H-M   'P 1'
#
loop_
_entity.id
_entity.type
_entity.pdbx_description
1 polymer ?
#
loop_
_entity_poly.entity_id
_entity_poly.type
_entity_poly.pdbx_seq_one_letter_code
_entity_poly.pdbx_strand_id
1 'polypeptide(L)'
;MPARRAAARGRPDLPTRAPRGPHPAVARGGDAAGRHPRRPPPAPPAVPDPARYDRMTYRRCGTSGVHLPAISLGLWHNFGSVDPFDTARAMLVRAFDLGVTHFDLANNYGPEPGSAEETFGRVLRHDLRGYRDEMIVSTKAGYRMWPGPYGEWGSRKYLLASLDQSLRRMKLDYVDVFYSHRFDPGTPLEETMGALAHAVRSGRALYAGVSSYPPDATREAARLLREMGAPCLIHQPKYSMLAREPEEEGLFDVLADEGIGCIVFSPLAQGLLSDRYLDGIPADSRAGKPHGFLRPSAVTPERQAQLRALNDVAAARGQTLAQLALAWVLRHGVVTSALIGASRVAQVEDAAAALGGPALTDDELAAIDAALGGAAARR
;
A
#
# COMPACT_ATOMS: atom_id res chain seq x y z
N MET A 1 54.03 -39.70 27.44
CA MET A 1 53.23 -40.91 27.28
C MET A 1 51.95 -40.57 26.57
N PRO A 2 51.45 -41.38 25.59
CA PRO A 2 51.85 -41.22 24.21
C PRO A 2 50.72 -40.67 23.33
N ALA A 3 51.11 -40.10 22.16
CA ALA A 3 50.26 -39.62 21.09
C ALA A 3 49.34 -40.73 20.51
N ARG A 4 48.05 -40.37 20.27
CA ARG A 4 47.17 -41.16 19.42
C ARG A 4 47.02 -40.51 18.05
N ARG A 5 47.48 -41.22 17.01
CA ARG A 5 47.28 -40.91 15.59
C ARG A 5 45.80 -41.00 15.24
N ALA A 6 45.26 -39.95 14.55
CA ALA A 6 43.96 -39.99 13.91
C ALA A 6 44.10 -40.61 12.51
N ALA A 7 43.32 -41.65 12.26
CA ALA A 7 43.24 -42.33 10.97
C ALA A 7 42.45 -41.50 9.95
N ALA A 8 42.99 -41.37 8.76
CA ALA A 8 42.35 -40.77 7.60
C ALA A 8 41.19 -41.66 7.13
N ARG A 9 39.96 -41.10 7.08
CA ARG A 9 38.82 -41.75 6.42
C ARG A 9 38.77 -41.33 4.96
N GLY A 10 38.78 -42.32 4.08
CA GLY A 10 38.73 -42.17 2.63
C GLY A 10 37.42 -41.53 2.16
N ARG A 11 37.51 -40.77 1.08
CA ARG A 11 36.37 -40.21 0.34
C ARG A 11 35.64 -41.33 -0.40
N PRO A 12 34.29 -41.33 -0.45
CA PRO A 12 33.55 -42.25 -1.32
C PRO A 12 33.68 -41.81 -2.79
N ASP A 13 33.94 -42.77 -3.67
CA ASP A 13 34.01 -42.61 -5.12
C ASP A 13 32.64 -42.23 -5.70
N LEU A 14 32.62 -41.20 -6.55
CA LEU A 14 31.46 -40.83 -7.36
C LEU A 14 31.35 -41.79 -8.57
N PRO A 15 30.14 -42.26 -8.93
CA PRO A 15 29.96 -43.16 -10.07
C PRO A 15 30.23 -42.43 -11.39
N THR A 16 31.05 -43.04 -12.23
CA THR A 16 31.37 -42.67 -13.60
C THR A 16 30.14 -42.74 -14.50
N ARG A 17 29.87 -41.67 -15.20
CA ARG A 17 28.75 -41.49 -16.15
C ARG A 17 28.99 -42.34 -17.40
N ALA A 18 28.08 -43.27 -17.72
CA ALA A 18 28.08 -44.05 -18.95
C ALA A 18 27.92 -43.19 -20.22
N PRO A 19 28.49 -43.56 -21.37
CA PRO A 19 28.38 -42.78 -22.62
C PRO A 19 26.97 -42.87 -23.19
N ARG A 20 26.42 -41.69 -23.58
CA ARG A 20 25.12 -41.58 -24.25
C ARG A 20 25.24 -42.09 -25.69
N GLY A 21 24.39 -43.04 -26.07
CA GLY A 21 24.25 -43.54 -27.42
C GLY A 21 23.61 -42.48 -28.36
N PRO A 22 23.71 -42.66 -29.70
CA PRO A 22 23.24 -41.67 -30.67
C PRO A 22 21.73 -41.52 -30.68
N HIS A 23 21.26 -40.26 -30.69
CA HIS A 23 19.85 -39.90 -30.84
C HIS A 23 19.33 -40.27 -32.24
N PRO A 24 18.08 -40.81 -32.36
CA PRO A 24 17.48 -41.02 -33.66
C PRO A 24 17.12 -39.67 -34.30
N ALA A 25 17.37 -39.59 -35.61
CA ALA A 25 17.07 -38.42 -36.43
C ALA A 25 15.53 -38.20 -36.47
N VAL A 26 15.09 -37.01 -36.02
CA VAL A 26 13.69 -36.57 -36.16
C VAL A 26 13.49 -36.10 -37.60
N ALA A 27 12.58 -36.77 -38.32
CA ALA A 27 12.14 -36.39 -39.66
C ALA A 27 11.59 -34.96 -39.63
N ARG A 28 12.06 -34.10 -40.55
CA ARG A 28 11.53 -32.77 -40.78
C ARG A 28 10.15 -32.91 -41.47
N GLY A 29 9.09 -32.81 -40.66
CA GLY A 29 7.70 -32.58 -41.13
C GLY A 29 7.57 -31.14 -41.60
N GLY A 30 6.94 -30.95 -42.76
CA GLY A 30 6.85 -29.70 -43.47
C GLY A 30 6.17 -28.56 -42.73
N ASP A 31 6.61 -27.34 -43.04
CA ASP A 31 6.09 -26.05 -42.63
C ASP A 31 4.58 -25.90 -42.91
N ALA A 32 3.80 -26.05 -41.89
CA ALA A 32 2.51 -25.39 -41.77
C ALA A 32 2.75 -24.12 -40.91
N ALA A 33 3.11 -23.03 -41.56
CA ALA A 33 3.24 -21.72 -40.93
C ALA A 33 1.87 -21.28 -40.43
N GLY A 34 1.49 -21.75 -39.23
CA GLY A 34 0.41 -21.20 -38.44
C GLY A 34 0.76 -19.76 -38.11
N ARG A 35 0.16 -18.79 -38.78
CA ARG A 35 0.23 -17.39 -38.45
C ARG A 35 -0.36 -17.24 -37.04
N HIS A 36 0.51 -17.17 -36.03
CA HIS A 36 0.10 -16.69 -34.70
C HIS A 36 -0.58 -15.33 -34.91
N PRO A 37 -1.79 -15.12 -34.39
CA PRO A 37 -2.43 -13.81 -34.48
C PRO A 37 -1.46 -12.79 -33.90
N ARG A 38 -1.09 -11.80 -34.71
CA ARG A 38 -0.23 -10.71 -34.26
C ARG A 38 -0.90 -10.07 -33.06
N ARG A 39 -0.21 -10.04 -31.93
CA ARG A 39 -0.68 -9.34 -30.74
C ARG A 39 -1.03 -7.91 -31.18
N PRO A 40 -2.23 -7.39 -30.84
CA PRO A 40 -2.58 -6.02 -31.21
C PRO A 40 -1.48 -5.06 -30.72
N PRO A 41 -1.19 -3.99 -31.45
CA PRO A 41 -0.23 -3.00 -31.00
C PRO A 41 -0.64 -2.49 -29.62
N PRO A 42 0.32 -2.16 -28.74
CA PRO A 42 0.00 -1.59 -27.44
C PRO A 42 -0.83 -0.31 -27.64
N ALA A 43 -1.78 -0.08 -26.73
CA ALA A 43 -2.54 1.17 -26.73
C ALA A 43 -1.58 2.37 -26.66
N PRO A 44 -1.91 3.51 -27.28
CA PRO A 44 -1.06 4.70 -27.18
C PRO A 44 -0.86 5.12 -25.72
N PRO A 45 0.25 5.80 -25.40
CA PRO A 45 0.46 6.38 -24.07
C PRO A 45 -0.69 7.30 -23.68
N ALA A 46 -1.01 7.35 -22.39
CA ALA A 46 -1.99 8.28 -21.86
C ALA A 46 -1.48 9.73 -21.99
N VAL A 47 -2.41 10.65 -22.21
CA VAL A 47 -2.14 12.08 -22.15
C VAL A 47 -2.91 12.62 -20.95
N PRO A 48 -2.25 12.88 -19.81
CA PRO A 48 -2.90 13.38 -18.62
C PRO A 48 -3.58 14.73 -18.79
N ASP A 49 -4.72 14.92 -18.11
CA ASP A 49 -5.48 16.17 -18.10
C ASP A 49 -4.59 17.32 -17.57
N PRO A 50 -4.37 18.41 -18.32
CA PRO A 50 -3.59 19.55 -17.86
C PRO A 50 -4.22 20.25 -16.64
N ALA A 51 -5.54 20.16 -16.43
CA ALA A 51 -6.26 20.71 -15.30
C ALA A 51 -6.36 19.77 -14.09
N ARG A 52 -5.58 18.65 -14.09
CA ARG A 52 -5.66 17.61 -13.04
C ARG A 52 -5.45 18.11 -11.61
N TYR A 53 -4.73 19.20 -11.44
CA TYR A 53 -4.45 19.76 -10.11
C TYR A 53 -5.56 20.66 -9.58
N ASP A 54 -6.47 21.15 -10.41
CA ASP A 54 -7.44 22.19 -10.03
C ASP A 54 -8.54 21.68 -9.08
N ARG A 55 -8.75 20.35 -9.05
CA ARG A 55 -9.83 19.71 -8.27
C ARG A 55 -9.35 18.96 -7.05
N MET A 56 -8.03 18.79 -6.89
CA MET A 56 -7.44 18.06 -5.78
C MET A 56 -6.98 19.03 -4.69
N THR A 57 -7.34 18.73 -3.46
CA THR A 57 -6.78 19.41 -2.29
C THR A 57 -5.45 18.80 -1.92
N TYR A 58 -4.39 19.61 -1.84
CA TYR A 58 -3.08 19.19 -1.38
C TYR A 58 -2.84 19.67 0.04
N ARG A 59 -2.43 18.76 0.93
CA ARG A 59 -2.20 19.01 2.35
C ARG A 59 -0.73 18.86 2.69
N ARG A 60 -0.20 19.78 3.48
CA ARG A 60 1.19 19.69 3.94
C ARG A 60 1.43 18.44 4.77
N CYS A 61 2.50 17.72 4.51
CA CYS A 61 2.89 16.51 5.23
C CYS A 61 3.69 16.88 6.48
N GLY A 62 3.01 16.95 7.63
CA GLY A 62 3.59 17.43 8.87
C GLY A 62 4.19 18.82 8.73
N THR A 63 5.40 19.02 9.22
CA THR A 63 6.15 20.29 9.11
C THR A 63 7.08 20.34 7.90
N SER A 64 7.10 19.28 7.05
CA SER A 64 7.96 19.20 5.86
C SER A 64 7.52 20.16 4.74
N GLY A 65 8.33 20.29 3.69
CA GLY A 65 7.96 20.99 2.46
C GLY A 65 7.09 20.19 1.49
N VAL A 66 6.83 18.90 1.79
CA VAL A 66 6.05 18.01 0.92
C VAL A 66 4.55 18.24 1.12
N HIS A 67 3.81 18.26 0.02
CA HIS A 67 2.34 18.25 0.04
C HIS A 67 1.85 16.95 -0.59
N LEU A 68 0.89 16.27 0.06
CA LEU A 68 0.23 15.09 -0.49
C LEU A 68 -1.19 15.44 -0.92
N PRO A 69 -1.73 14.78 -1.96
CA PRO A 69 -3.14 14.87 -2.28
C PRO A 69 -3.95 14.33 -1.09
N ALA A 70 -5.08 14.96 -0.80
CA ALA A 70 -5.95 14.52 0.29
C ALA A 70 -6.46 13.07 0.11
N ILE A 71 -6.50 12.60 -1.15
CA ILE A 71 -6.75 11.20 -1.53
C ILE A 71 -5.51 10.64 -2.22
N SER A 72 -4.98 9.53 -1.72
CA SER A 72 -3.88 8.77 -2.31
C SER A 72 -4.35 7.39 -2.76
N LEU A 73 -3.70 6.80 -3.77
CA LEU A 73 -4.06 5.48 -4.28
C LEU A 73 -3.10 4.40 -3.77
N GLY A 74 -3.64 3.43 -3.03
CA GLY A 74 -2.93 2.25 -2.53
C GLY A 74 -3.08 1.06 -3.48
N LEU A 75 -1.96 0.42 -3.82
CA LEU A 75 -1.90 -0.64 -4.79
C LEU A 75 -1.82 -2.04 -4.14
N TRP A 76 -2.45 -2.23 -2.99
CA TRP A 76 -2.39 -3.50 -2.27
C TRP A 76 -3.05 -4.66 -3.02
N HIS A 77 -4.28 -4.47 -3.50
CA HIS A 77 -5.06 -5.43 -4.29
C HIS A 77 -5.50 -4.81 -5.60
N ASN A 78 -5.89 -5.66 -6.56
CA ASN A 78 -6.39 -5.29 -7.88
C ASN A 78 -5.33 -4.68 -8.82
N PHE A 79 -4.05 -4.73 -8.43
CA PHE A 79 -2.92 -4.26 -9.24
C PHE A 79 -1.86 -5.36 -9.43
N GLY A 80 -2.15 -6.58 -8.98
CA GLY A 80 -1.24 -7.71 -9.07
C GLY A 80 -1.33 -8.50 -10.37
N SER A 81 -0.66 -9.67 -10.40
CA SER A 81 -0.59 -10.53 -11.58
C SER A 81 -1.88 -11.27 -11.93
N VAL A 82 -2.82 -11.37 -10.96
CA VAL A 82 -4.11 -12.06 -11.14
C VAL A 82 -5.23 -11.15 -11.64
N ASP A 83 -5.01 -9.85 -11.64
CA ASP A 83 -5.98 -8.86 -12.08
C ASP A 83 -5.67 -8.39 -13.51
N PRO A 84 -6.69 -8.00 -14.33
CA PRO A 84 -6.45 -7.51 -15.68
C PRO A 84 -5.58 -6.25 -15.68
N PHE A 85 -4.46 -6.29 -16.38
CA PHE A 85 -3.54 -5.16 -16.48
C PHE A 85 -4.22 -3.88 -16.99
N ASP A 86 -5.13 -3.99 -17.96
CA ASP A 86 -5.81 -2.82 -18.53
C ASP A 86 -6.72 -2.12 -17.51
N THR A 87 -7.32 -2.88 -16.58
CA THR A 87 -8.09 -2.30 -15.46
C THR A 87 -7.17 -1.55 -14.49
N ALA A 88 -6.04 -2.14 -14.13
CA ALA A 88 -5.04 -1.49 -13.28
C ALA A 88 -4.48 -0.23 -13.94
N ARG A 89 -4.13 -0.30 -15.23
CA ARG A 89 -3.69 0.84 -16.04
C ARG A 89 -4.72 1.96 -16.06
N ALA A 90 -6.00 1.64 -16.32
CA ALA A 90 -7.07 2.62 -16.37
C ALA A 90 -7.25 3.34 -15.02
N MET A 91 -7.19 2.60 -13.89
CA MET A 91 -7.27 3.20 -12.55
C MET A 91 -6.09 4.12 -12.25
N LEU A 92 -4.86 3.73 -12.59
CA LEU A 92 -3.66 4.53 -12.36
C LEU A 92 -3.65 5.83 -13.18
N VAL A 93 -3.98 5.73 -14.47
CA VAL A 93 -4.07 6.91 -15.35
C VAL A 93 -5.17 7.84 -14.88
N ARG A 94 -6.37 7.29 -14.60
CA ARG A 94 -7.49 8.11 -14.15
C ARG A 94 -7.25 8.75 -12.78
N ALA A 95 -6.59 8.06 -11.86
CA ALA A 95 -6.20 8.64 -10.58
C ALA A 95 -5.30 9.87 -10.80
N PHE A 96 -4.31 9.76 -11.67
CA PHE A 96 -3.42 10.87 -12.00
C PHE A 96 -4.18 12.03 -12.65
N ASP A 97 -5.14 11.76 -13.57
CA ASP A 97 -6.01 12.77 -14.19
C ASP A 97 -6.91 13.51 -13.18
N LEU A 98 -7.17 12.89 -12.02
CA LEU A 98 -7.93 13.50 -10.92
C LEU A 98 -7.05 14.23 -9.90
N GLY A 99 -5.74 14.35 -10.15
CA GLY A 99 -4.79 14.99 -9.26
C GLY A 99 -4.30 14.11 -8.11
N VAL A 100 -4.57 12.79 -8.14
CA VAL A 100 -3.96 11.84 -7.21
C VAL A 100 -2.51 11.64 -7.63
N THR A 101 -1.60 12.35 -6.97
CA THR A 101 -0.17 12.32 -7.29
C THR A 101 0.61 11.33 -6.42
N HIS A 102 0.00 10.74 -5.38
CA HIS A 102 0.66 9.77 -4.51
C HIS A 102 0.16 8.35 -4.79
N PHE A 103 1.10 7.47 -5.14
CA PHE A 103 0.90 6.04 -5.37
C PHE A 103 1.67 5.24 -4.34
N ASP A 104 0.94 4.46 -3.53
CA ASP A 104 1.49 3.76 -2.39
C ASP A 104 1.55 2.25 -2.62
N LEU A 105 2.77 1.72 -2.59
CA LEU A 105 3.09 0.33 -2.80
C LEU A 105 3.72 -0.31 -1.54
N ALA A 106 4.01 -1.59 -1.65
CA ALA A 106 4.91 -2.33 -0.78
C ALA A 106 5.50 -3.52 -1.54
N ASN A 107 6.65 -4.00 -1.10
CA ASN A 107 7.34 -5.12 -1.74
C ASN A 107 6.48 -6.39 -1.85
N ASN A 108 5.54 -6.60 -0.90
CA ASN A 108 4.66 -7.77 -0.83
C ASN A 108 3.27 -7.56 -1.46
N TYR A 109 3.00 -6.41 -2.09
CA TYR A 109 1.69 -6.11 -2.67
C TYR A 109 1.43 -6.83 -3.98
N GLY A 110 0.13 -7.07 -4.23
CA GLY A 110 -0.43 -7.86 -5.32
C GLY A 110 -0.52 -9.34 -4.95
N PRO A 111 -1.54 -10.10 -5.40
CA PRO A 111 -1.40 -11.54 -5.45
C PRO A 111 -0.24 -11.88 -6.36
N GLU A 112 0.68 -12.64 -5.84
CA GLU A 112 2.11 -12.77 -5.98
C GLU A 112 2.86 -11.51 -5.50
N PRO A 113 3.60 -11.64 -4.38
CA PRO A 113 4.36 -10.53 -3.82
C PRO A 113 5.28 -9.87 -4.85
N GLY A 114 5.18 -8.54 -4.97
CA GLY A 114 5.96 -7.74 -5.92
C GLY A 114 5.27 -7.44 -7.24
N SER A 115 4.18 -8.14 -7.59
CA SER A 115 3.51 -7.96 -8.87
C SER A 115 2.82 -6.60 -9.01
N ALA A 116 2.39 -5.98 -7.92
CA ALA A 116 1.85 -4.62 -7.94
C ALA A 116 2.92 -3.58 -8.34
N GLU A 117 4.14 -3.73 -7.83
CA GLU A 117 5.28 -2.87 -8.21
C GLU A 117 5.66 -3.06 -9.69
N GLU A 118 5.60 -4.30 -10.21
CA GLU A 118 5.84 -4.57 -11.63
C GLU A 118 4.77 -3.93 -12.52
N THR A 119 3.49 -4.03 -12.13
CA THR A 119 2.36 -3.41 -12.83
C THR A 119 2.50 -1.90 -12.85
N PHE A 120 2.76 -1.28 -11.69
CA PHE A 120 3.00 0.16 -11.60
C PHE A 120 4.17 0.61 -12.48
N GLY A 121 5.31 -0.09 -12.41
CA GLY A 121 6.49 0.21 -13.21
C GLY A 121 6.24 0.09 -14.73
N ARG A 122 5.32 -0.79 -15.17
CA ARG A 122 4.90 -0.88 -16.58
C ARG A 122 4.09 0.34 -16.99
N VAL A 123 3.09 0.74 -16.20
CA VAL A 123 2.25 1.92 -16.48
C VAL A 123 3.09 3.19 -16.45
N LEU A 124 3.93 3.36 -15.42
CA LEU A 124 4.81 4.52 -15.31
C LEU A 124 5.69 4.71 -16.56
N ARG A 125 6.33 3.64 -17.03
CA ARG A 125 7.21 3.73 -18.20
C ARG A 125 6.47 3.97 -19.52
N HIS A 126 5.27 3.41 -19.65
CA HIS A 126 4.52 3.50 -20.91
C HIS A 126 3.67 4.77 -20.97
N ASP A 127 2.95 5.08 -19.88
CA ASP A 127 1.92 6.11 -19.86
C ASP A 127 2.35 7.40 -19.19
N LEU A 128 3.14 7.29 -18.09
CA LEU A 128 3.37 8.40 -17.16
C LEU A 128 4.86 8.75 -17.01
N ARG A 129 5.71 8.29 -17.92
CA ARG A 129 7.18 8.48 -17.84
C ARG A 129 7.60 9.94 -17.70
N GLY A 130 6.95 10.84 -18.43
CA GLY A 130 7.25 12.27 -18.42
C GLY A 130 6.80 13.01 -17.14
N TYR A 131 6.09 12.31 -16.26
CA TYR A 131 5.46 12.90 -15.06
C TYR A 131 6.01 12.34 -13.75
N ARG A 132 7.16 11.62 -13.77
CA ARG A 132 7.75 11.02 -12.57
C ARG A 132 7.99 12.05 -11.47
N ASP A 133 8.45 13.24 -11.82
CA ASP A 133 8.76 14.30 -10.85
C ASP A 133 7.50 15.03 -10.31
N GLU A 134 6.35 14.77 -10.91
CA GLU A 134 5.04 15.24 -10.44
C GLU A 134 4.35 14.23 -9.50
N MET A 135 5.01 13.12 -9.17
CA MET A 135 4.47 12.03 -8.35
C MET A 135 5.28 11.81 -7.09
N ILE A 136 4.58 11.41 -6.05
CA ILE A 136 5.14 10.75 -4.88
C ILE A 136 4.92 9.24 -5.03
N VAL A 137 5.99 8.48 -5.12
CA VAL A 137 5.97 7.02 -5.18
C VAL A 137 6.54 6.48 -3.87
N SER A 138 5.73 5.72 -3.14
CA SER A 138 6.17 5.09 -1.90
C SER A 138 6.20 3.57 -2.00
N THR A 139 7.13 2.95 -1.30
CA THR A 139 7.13 1.51 -1.08
C THR A 139 7.58 1.15 0.33
N LYS A 140 7.33 -0.09 0.75
CA LYS A 140 7.50 -0.56 2.12
C LYS A 140 8.12 -1.95 2.15
N ALA A 141 8.80 -2.27 3.25
CA ALA A 141 9.25 -3.63 3.56
C ALA A 141 9.03 -3.94 5.05
N GLY A 142 8.65 -5.18 5.37
CA GLY A 142 8.36 -5.63 6.73
C GLY A 142 7.63 -6.97 6.79
N TYR A 143 6.84 -7.31 5.76
CA TYR A 143 6.15 -8.58 5.65
C TYR A 143 6.94 -9.57 4.80
N ARG A 144 6.63 -10.86 4.94
CA ARG A 144 7.37 -11.95 4.31
C ARG A 144 7.38 -11.85 2.78
N MET A 145 8.58 -11.91 2.21
CA MET A 145 8.84 -11.91 0.77
C MET A 145 9.46 -13.20 0.26
N TRP A 146 10.33 -13.84 1.06
CA TRP A 146 10.97 -15.12 0.72
C TRP A 146 11.13 -15.99 1.95
N PRO A 147 11.34 -17.31 1.79
CA PRO A 147 11.51 -18.21 2.92
C PRO A 147 12.88 -18.03 3.61
N GLY A 148 12.96 -18.51 4.83
CA GLY A 148 14.18 -18.49 5.65
C GLY A 148 14.30 -17.25 6.54
N PRO A 149 15.41 -17.08 7.26
CA PRO A 149 15.51 -16.12 8.38
C PRO A 149 15.73 -14.66 7.93
N TYR A 150 15.89 -14.41 6.63
CA TYR A 150 16.23 -13.07 6.10
C TYR A 150 15.13 -12.47 5.20
N GLY A 151 13.95 -13.08 5.17
CA GLY A 151 12.88 -12.72 4.23
C GLY A 151 11.74 -11.90 4.81
N GLU A 152 11.86 -11.38 6.04
CA GLU A 152 10.78 -10.74 6.79
C GLU A 152 11.34 -9.80 7.87
N TRP A 153 10.48 -8.94 8.44
CA TRP A 153 10.71 -8.09 9.60
C TRP A 153 11.59 -6.84 9.34
N GLY A 154 12.25 -6.33 10.40
CA GLY A 154 12.88 -5.00 10.40
C GLY A 154 14.39 -5.00 10.24
N SER A 155 15.06 -6.15 10.04
CA SER A 155 16.52 -6.19 9.95
C SER A 155 17.05 -5.34 8.79
N ARG A 156 18.20 -4.70 8.99
CA ARG A 156 18.88 -3.92 7.95
C ARG A 156 19.10 -4.73 6.67
N LYS A 157 19.48 -6.01 6.81
CA LYS A 157 19.67 -6.91 5.67
C LYS A 157 18.40 -7.04 4.84
N TYR A 158 17.26 -7.28 5.49
CA TYR A 158 15.98 -7.47 4.81
C TYR A 158 15.48 -6.19 4.16
N LEU A 159 15.50 -5.07 4.90
CA LEU A 159 14.97 -3.80 4.41
C LEU A 159 15.72 -3.31 3.17
N LEU A 160 17.05 -3.32 3.18
CA LEU A 160 17.84 -2.84 2.04
C LEU A 160 17.75 -3.78 0.82
N ALA A 161 17.76 -5.11 1.04
CA ALA A 161 17.54 -6.06 -0.05
C ALA A 161 16.14 -5.90 -0.69
N SER A 162 15.12 -5.64 0.13
CA SER A 162 13.75 -5.40 -0.32
C SER A 162 13.64 -4.12 -1.14
N LEU A 163 14.24 -3.01 -0.69
CA LEU A 163 14.26 -1.76 -1.44
C LEU A 163 14.93 -1.95 -2.81
N ASP A 164 16.08 -2.61 -2.86
CA ASP A 164 16.78 -2.89 -4.13
C ASP A 164 15.92 -3.73 -5.10
N GLN A 165 15.15 -4.69 -4.58
CA GLN A 165 14.22 -5.48 -5.39
C GLN A 165 13.03 -4.63 -5.86
N SER A 166 12.46 -3.77 -5.01
CA SER A 166 11.36 -2.86 -5.33
C SER A 166 11.74 -1.89 -6.44
N LEU A 167 12.91 -1.26 -6.34
CA LEU A 167 13.44 -0.37 -7.38
C LEU A 167 13.60 -1.09 -8.73
N ARG A 168 14.14 -2.34 -8.71
CA ARG A 168 14.25 -3.15 -9.93
C ARG A 168 12.90 -3.50 -10.56
N ARG A 169 11.87 -3.85 -9.75
CA ARG A 169 10.51 -4.15 -10.24
C ARG A 169 9.88 -2.92 -10.87
N MET A 170 9.93 -1.79 -10.20
CA MET A 170 9.36 -0.53 -10.69
C MET A 170 10.19 0.13 -11.79
N LYS A 171 11.46 -0.28 -11.97
CA LYS A 171 12.43 0.35 -12.90
C LYS A 171 12.67 1.82 -12.56
N LEU A 172 12.84 2.08 -11.26
CA LEU A 172 13.16 3.37 -10.71
C LEU A 172 14.55 3.37 -10.09
N ASP A 173 15.21 4.52 -10.08
CA ASP A 173 16.47 4.73 -9.38
C ASP A 173 16.24 5.04 -7.90
N TYR A 174 15.10 5.65 -7.57
CA TYR A 174 14.70 5.99 -6.21
C TYR A 174 13.17 5.95 -6.05
N VAL A 175 12.72 5.82 -4.81
CA VAL A 175 11.34 6.11 -4.38
C VAL A 175 11.32 7.40 -3.57
N ASP A 176 10.16 8.07 -3.52
CA ASP A 176 10.05 9.28 -2.71
C ASP A 176 10.01 8.92 -1.22
N VAL A 177 9.22 7.91 -0.83
CA VAL A 177 9.16 7.47 0.57
C VAL A 177 9.43 5.98 0.68
N PHE A 178 10.36 5.61 1.57
CA PHE A 178 10.57 4.22 1.95
C PHE A 178 10.15 3.98 3.39
N TYR A 179 9.23 3.02 3.61
CA TYR A 179 8.68 2.73 4.93
C TYR A 179 9.23 1.45 5.54
N SER A 180 9.45 1.47 6.86
CA SER A 180 9.31 0.28 7.66
C SER A 180 7.81 -0.05 7.78
N HIS A 181 7.38 -1.20 7.23
CA HIS A 181 5.97 -1.53 6.99
C HIS A 181 5.20 -1.86 8.28
N ARG A 182 5.91 -2.29 9.31
CA ARG A 182 5.37 -2.57 10.64
C ARG A 182 6.48 -2.52 11.69
N PHE A 183 6.10 -2.28 12.93
CA PHE A 183 7.01 -2.39 14.07
C PHE A 183 7.50 -3.84 14.22
N ASP A 184 8.80 -4.02 14.41
CA ASP A 184 9.43 -5.31 14.69
C ASP A 184 9.97 -5.29 16.13
N PRO A 185 9.30 -5.98 17.09
CA PRO A 185 9.75 -6.03 18.47
C PRO A 185 11.01 -6.88 18.69
N GLY A 186 11.41 -7.66 17.68
CA GLY A 186 12.57 -8.56 17.75
C GLY A 186 13.86 -7.96 17.20
N THR A 187 13.79 -6.82 16.50
CA THR A 187 14.98 -6.12 15.97
C THR A 187 15.19 -4.81 16.73
N PRO A 188 16.42 -4.50 17.18
CA PRO A 188 16.71 -3.19 17.77
C PRO A 188 16.23 -2.06 16.83
N LEU A 189 15.50 -1.10 17.41
CA LEU A 189 14.90 -0.03 16.61
C LEU A 189 15.94 0.80 15.86
N GLU A 190 17.13 0.97 16.45
CA GLU A 190 18.30 1.64 15.86
C GLU A 190 18.75 0.95 14.55
N GLU A 191 18.68 -0.38 14.48
CA GLU A 191 19.04 -1.12 13.27
C GLU A 191 18.05 -0.84 12.15
N THR A 192 16.75 -0.89 12.46
CA THR A 192 15.67 -0.62 11.51
C THR A 192 15.73 0.84 11.01
N MET A 193 15.84 1.80 11.94
CA MET A 193 15.95 3.23 11.59
C MET A 193 17.26 3.53 10.84
N GLY A 194 18.35 2.87 11.23
CA GLY A 194 19.62 2.95 10.52
C GLY A 194 19.57 2.45 9.07
N ALA A 195 18.70 1.46 8.78
CA ALA A 195 18.46 1.01 7.42
C ALA A 195 17.68 2.06 6.61
N LEU A 196 16.62 2.66 7.17
CA LEU A 196 15.88 3.76 6.53
C LEU A 196 16.77 4.98 6.28
N ALA A 197 17.53 5.42 7.28
CA ALA A 197 18.46 6.53 7.16
C ALA A 197 19.53 6.25 6.09
N HIS A 198 20.00 5.01 5.96
CA HIS A 198 20.91 4.62 4.89
C HIS A 198 20.25 4.70 3.50
N ALA A 199 19.00 4.26 3.37
CA ALA A 199 18.26 4.36 2.11
C ALA A 199 18.16 5.84 1.65
N VAL A 200 17.88 6.75 2.57
CA VAL A 200 17.81 8.19 2.30
C VAL A 200 19.20 8.74 1.92
N ARG A 201 20.22 8.52 2.75
CA ARG A 201 21.57 9.05 2.48
C ARG A 201 22.22 8.50 1.20
N SER A 202 21.83 7.29 0.79
CA SER A 202 22.31 6.69 -0.47
C SER A 202 21.53 7.14 -1.71
N GLY A 203 20.49 7.99 -1.55
CA GLY A 203 19.66 8.50 -2.65
C GLY A 203 18.68 7.49 -3.22
N ARG A 204 18.49 6.31 -2.58
CA ARG A 204 17.49 5.31 -3.02
C ARG A 204 16.08 5.60 -2.51
N ALA A 205 15.95 6.46 -1.52
CA ALA A 205 14.70 7.08 -1.09
C ALA A 205 14.96 8.55 -0.79
N LEU A 206 13.96 9.41 -0.99
CA LEU A 206 14.09 10.82 -0.60
C LEU A 206 13.73 11.02 0.88
N TYR A 207 12.78 10.24 1.38
CA TYR A 207 12.25 10.35 2.74
C TYR A 207 12.08 8.98 3.39
N ALA A 208 12.18 8.96 4.73
CA ALA A 208 11.87 7.82 5.57
C ALA A 208 10.44 7.93 6.12
N GLY A 209 9.75 6.79 6.24
CA GLY A 209 8.45 6.68 6.89
C GLY A 209 8.32 5.41 7.72
N VAL A 210 7.34 5.39 8.61
CA VAL A 210 6.98 4.20 9.40
C VAL A 210 5.49 3.90 9.25
N SER A 211 5.10 2.64 9.45
CA SER A 211 3.71 2.22 9.37
C SER A 211 3.37 1.28 10.52
N SER A 212 2.18 1.43 11.09
CA SER A 212 1.67 0.57 12.17
C SER A 212 2.62 0.48 13.38
N TYR A 213 3.28 1.56 13.73
CA TYR A 213 4.08 1.72 14.94
C TYR A 213 3.19 2.24 16.07
N PRO A 214 3.30 1.70 17.29
CA PRO A 214 2.63 2.27 18.45
C PRO A 214 3.22 3.66 18.79
N PRO A 215 2.48 4.49 19.56
CA PRO A 215 2.88 5.88 19.84
C PRO A 215 4.32 6.02 20.36
N ASP A 216 4.71 5.25 21.38
CA ASP A 216 6.04 5.32 21.99
C ASP A 216 7.15 4.93 20.99
N ALA A 217 6.94 3.85 20.23
CA ALA A 217 7.90 3.44 19.21
C ALA A 217 7.97 4.45 18.06
N THR A 218 6.88 5.17 17.75
CA THR A 218 6.86 6.24 16.76
C THR A 218 7.71 7.42 17.23
N ARG A 219 7.58 7.84 18.48
CA ARG A 219 8.38 8.93 19.08
C ARG A 219 9.87 8.59 19.08
N GLU A 220 10.21 7.36 19.48
CA GLU A 220 11.60 6.90 19.49
C GLU A 220 12.17 6.76 18.07
N ALA A 221 11.41 6.23 17.11
CA ALA A 221 11.82 6.17 15.71
C ALA A 221 12.07 7.57 15.12
N ALA A 222 11.22 8.55 15.44
CA ALA A 222 11.38 9.95 15.03
C ALA A 222 12.68 10.56 15.58
N ARG A 223 12.96 10.33 16.88
CA ARG A 223 14.19 10.78 17.52
C ARG A 223 15.43 10.19 16.84
N LEU A 224 15.46 8.86 16.67
CA LEU A 224 16.58 8.15 16.04
C LEU A 224 16.83 8.61 14.60
N LEU A 225 15.78 8.69 13.79
CA LEU A 225 15.90 9.15 12.40
C LEU A 225 16.41 10.59 12.30
N ARG A 226 15.97 11.47 13.21
CA ARG A 226 16.45 12.87 13.28
C ARG A 226 17.93 12.93 13.62
N GLU A 227 18.38 12.16 14.61
CA GLU A 227 19.80 12.05 14.98
C GLU A 227 20.67 11.48 13.85
N MET A 228 20.08 10.58 13.04
CA MET A 228 20.75 10.03 11.85
C MET A 228 20.70 10.94 10.61
N GLY A 229 20.13 12.16 10.72
CA GLY A 229 20.03 13.12 9.62
C GLY A 229 19.03 12.71 8.51
N ALA A 230 18.04 11.88 8.81
CA ALA A 230 16.97 11.45 7.91
C ALA A 230 15.61 11.50 8.64
N PRO A 231 15.09 12.69 9.00
CA PRO A 231 13.89 12.82 9.82
C PRO A 231 12.71 12.06 9.23
N CYS A 232 11.86 11.49 10.10
CA CYS A 232 10.67 10.77 9.71
C CYS A 232 9.67 11.74 9.05
N LEU A 233 9.38 11.51 7.78
CA LEU A 233 8.43 12.36 7.04
C LEU A 233 6.99 12.06 7.45
N ILE A 234 6.64 10.77 7.57
CA ILE A 234 5.25 10.34 7.55
C ILE A 234 5.05 9.02 8.31
N HIS A 235 3.93 8.91 8.99
CA HIS A 235 3.43 7.66 9.58
C HIS A 235 2.18 7.18 8.84
N GLN A 236 2.08 5.87 8.60
CA GLN A 236 0.92 5.26 7.96
C GLN A 236 0.20 4.31 8.93
N PRO A 237 -0.83 4.78 9.70
CA PRO A 237 -1.64 3.95 10.57
C PRO A 237 -2.91 3.46 9.87
N LYS A 238 -3.54 2.41 10.43
CA LYS A 238 -4.93 2.04 10.11
C LYS A 238 -5.87 3.01 10.81
N TYR A 239 -6.79 3.63 10.05
CA TYR A 239 -7.77 4.56 10.64
C TYR A 239 -9.04 4.65 9.80
N SER A 240 -10.20 4.59 10.46
CA SER A 240 -11.52 4.73 9.86
C SER A 240 -12.56 4.99 10.95
N MET A 241 -13.82 5.25 10.59
CA MET A 241 -14.92 5.31 11.56
C MET A 241 -15.04 4.06 12.45
N LEU A 242 -14.58 2.89 11.94
CA LEU A 242 -14.67 1.58 12.61
C LEU A 242 -13.35 1.14 13.27
N ALA A 243 -12.30 1.94 13.20
CA ALA A 243 -10.97 1.69 13.76
C ALA A 243 -10.36 3.03 14.17
N ARG A 244 -10.53 3.43 15.42
CA ARG A 244 -10.17 4.77 15.95
C ARG A 244 -8.95 4.73 16.87
N GLU A 245 -8.27 3.60 16.98
CA GLU A 245 -7.13 3.40 17.87
C GLU A 245 -6.08 4.53 17.77
N PRO A 246 -5.75 5.10 16.58
CA PRO A 246 -4.80 6.21 16.47
C PRO A 246 -5.20 7.48 17.25
N GLU A 247 -6.51 7.78 17.34
CA GLU A 247 -7.02 8.86 18.18
C GLU A 247 -6.99 8.46 19.67
N GLU A 248 -7.49 7.26 19.98
CA GLU A 248 -7.74 6.78 21.36
C GLU A 248 -6.44 6.48 22.11
N GLU A 249 -5.39 6.03 21.40
CA GLU A 249 -4.08 5.69 21.98
C GLU A 249 -3.08 6.85 21.95
N GLY A 250 -3.47 8.03 21.43
CA GLY A 250 -2.65 9.24 21.42
C GLY A 250 -1.58 9.26 20.30
N LEU A 251 -1.71 8.42 19.27
CA LEU A 251 -0.78 8.45 18.14
C LEU A 251 -0.83 9.79 17.40
N PHE A 252 -2.02 10.36 17.23
CA PHE A 252 -2.18 11.63 16.53
C PHE A 252 -1.51 12.79 17.27
N ASP A 253 -1.51 12.77 18.60
CA ASP A 253 -0.81 13.74 19.42
C ASP A 253 0.72 13.62 19.21
N VAL A 254 1.25 12.39 19.20
CA VAL A 254 2.67 12.15 18.91
C VAL A 254 3.04 12.67 17.52
N LEU A 255 2.21 12.46 16.49
CA LEU A 255 2.50 12.93 15.14
C LEU A 255 2.48 14.45 15.05
N ALA A 256 1.54 15.12 15.75
CA ALA A 256 1.48 16.57 15.83
C ALA A 256 2.73 17.15 16.53
N ASP A 257 3.10 16.59 17.69
CA ASP A 257 4.26 17.01 18.47
C ASP A 257 5.58 16.89 17.68
N GLU A 258 5.75 15.77 16.97
CA GLU A 258 6.96 15.47 16.20
C GLU A 258 6.97 16.10 14.81
N GLY A 259 5.88 16.75 14.40
CA GLY A 259 5.73 17.36 13.08
C GLY A 259 5.72 16.34 11.93
N ILE A 260 5.24 15.12 12.19
CA ILE A 260 5.19 14.01 11.24
C ILE A 260 3.85 14.01 10.51
N GLY A 261 3.85 13.85 9.18
CA GLY A 261 2.63 13.70 8.41
C GLY A 261 1.92 12.37 8.69
N CYS A 262 0.62 12.32 8.42
CA CYS A 262 -0.20 11.13 8.62
C CYS A 262 -0.93 10.74 7.34
N ILE A 263 -0.70 9.53 6.83
CA ILE A 263 -1.50 8.94 5.77
C ILE A 263 -2.19 7.70 6.30
N VAL A 264 -3.50 7.63 6.20
CA VAL A 264 -4.25 6.55 6.85
C VAL A 264 -4.69 5.50 5.85
N PHE A 265 -4.39 4.22 6.14
CA PHE A 265 -4.86 3.12 5.31
C PHE A 265 -6.18 2.53 5.81
N SER A 266 -6.91 1.86 4.90
CA SER A 266 -8.24 1.30 5.15
C SER A 266 -9.30 2.31 5.62
N PRO A 267 -9.36 3.54 5.08
CA PRO A 267 -10.35 4.55 5.51
C PRO A 267 -11.78 4.08 5.30
N LEU A 268 -12.01 3.17 4.35
CA LEU A 268 -13.30 2.54 4.06
C LEU A 268 -13.48 1.16 4.76
N ALA A 269 -12.66 0.84 5.77
CA ALA A 269 -12.71 -0.42 6.52
C ALA A 269 -12.81 -1.65 5.57
N GLN A 270 -11.91 -1.75 4.59
CA GLN A 270 -11.87 -2.79 3.55
C GLN A 270 -13.14 -2.83 2.66
N GLY A 271 -13.89 -1.74 2.58
CA GLY A 271 -15.11 -1.59 1.80
C GLY A 271 -16.40 -1.77 2.59
N LEU A 272 -16.32 -2.03 3.92
CA LEU A 272 -17.51 -2.04 4.78
C LEU A 272 -18.22 -0.69 4.78
N LEU A 273 -17.48 0.41 4.81
CA LEU A 273 -18.01 1.77 4.75
C LEU A 273 -18.31 2.15 3.28
N SER A 274 -19.16 1.35 2.64
CA SER A 274 -19.73 1.60 1.32
C SER A 274 -21.13 1.00 1.26
N ASP A 275 -21.90 1.32 0.23
CA ASP A 275 -23.25 0.82 -0.02
C ASP A 275 -23.34 -0.70 -0.23
N ARG A 276 -22.22 -1.35 -0.54
CA ARG A 276 -22.17 -2.78 -0.92
C ARG A 276 -22.68 -3.76 0.12
N TYR A 277 -22.62 -3.41 1.40
CA TYR A 277 -22.95 -4.32 2.50
C TYR A 277 -24.22 -3.93 3.27
N LEU A 278 -24.97 -2.95 2.79
CA LEU A 278 -26.21 -2.47 3.43
C LEU A 278 -27.27 -3.59 3.50
N ASP A 279 -27.40 -4.38 2.42
CA ASP A 279 -28.44 -5.39 2.27
C ASP A 279 -27.92 -6.84 2.24
N GLY A 280 -26.66 -7.06 2.58
CA GLY A 280 -26.08 -8.40 2.60
C GLY A 280 -24.62 -8.44 2.13
N ILE A 281 -24.15 -9.64 1.78
CA ILE A 281 -22.79 -9.86 1.28
C ILE A 281 -22.87 -10.23 -0.21
N PRO A 282 -22.58 -9.31 -1.15
CA PRO A 282 -22.53 -9.65 -2.57
C PRO A 282 -21.43 -10.69 -2.86
N ALA A 283 -21.71 -11.64 -3.74
CA ALA A 283 -20.79 -12.73 -4.07
C ALA A 283 -19.45 -12.22 -4.67
N ASP A 284 -19.49 -11.11 -5.39
CA ASP A 284 -18.31 -10.45 -5.99
C ASP A 284 -17.57 -9.51 -5.04
N SER A 285 -18.08 -9.34 -3.79
CA SER A 285 -17.48 -8.49 -2.76
C SER A 285 -16.26 -9.13 -2.10
N ARG A 286 -15.46 -8.35 -1.35
CA ARG A 286 -14.31 -8.87 -0.59
C ARG A 286 -14.73 -9.92 0.44
N ALA A 287 -15.88 -9.75 1.10
CA ALA A 287 -16.41 -10.72 2.06
C ALA A 287 -17.03 -11.95 1.39
N GLY A 288 -17.47 -11.84 0.13
CA GLY A 288 -18.01 -12.93 -0.66
C GLY A 288 -16.96 -13.82 -1.33
N LYS A 289 -15.73 -13.33 -1.49
CA LYS A 289 -14.64 -14.08 -2.14
C LYS A 289 -13.90 -14.98 -1.14
N PRO A 290 -13.59 -16.26 -1.49
CA PRO A 290 -12.90 -17.20 -0.59
C PRO A 290 -11.55 -16.70 -0.07
N HIS A 291 -10.86 -15.87 -0.84
CA HIS A 291 -9.54 -15.31 -0.53
C HIS A 291 -9.61 -13.83 -0.13
N GLY A 292 -10.81 -13.31 0.19
CA GLY A 292 -10.99 -11.94 0.66
C GLY A 292 -10.42 -11.74 2.08
N PHE A 293 -9.79 -10.59 2.33
CA PHE A 293 -9.30 -10.25 3.67
C PHE A 293 -10.42 -9.78 4.61
N LEU A 294 -11.55 -9.33 4.07
CA LEU A 294 -12.75 -9.08 4.85
C LEU A 294 -13.49 -10.41 5.07
N ARG A 295 -13.64 -10.78 6.32
CA ARG A 295 -14.34 -12.02 6.69
C ARG A 295 -15.86 -11.79 6.64
N PRO A 296 -16.67 -12.78 6.20
CA PRO A 296 -18.14 -12.71 6.27
C PRO A 296 -18.64 -12.40 7.69
N SER A 297 -17.95 -12.89 8.73
CA SER A 297 -18.27 -12.62 10.12
C SER A 297 -18.13 -11.15 10.55
N ALA A 298 -17.53 -10.30 9.75
CA ALA A 298 -17.49 -8.86 10.00
C ALA A 298 -18.77 -8.13 9.55
N VAL A 299 -19.65 -8.79 8.78
CA VAL A 299 -20.92 -8.25 8.28
C VAL A 299 -22.04 -8.87 9.09
N THR A 300 -22.14 -8.50 10.37
CA THR A 300 -23.23 -8.94 11.25
C THR A 300 -24.48 -8.08 11.07
N PRO A 301 -25.68 -8.55 11.51
CA PRO A 301 -26.89 -7.72 11.49
C PRO A 301 -26.72 -6.38 12.21
N GLU A 302 -26.02 -6.35 13.36
CA GLU A 302 -25.71 -5.14 14.12
C GLU A 302 -24.83 -4.18 13.30
N ARG A 303 -23.80 -4.75 12.62
CA ARG A 303 -22.95 -3.96 11.73
C ARG A 303 -23.73 -3.40 10.56
N GLN A 304 -24.62 -4.17 9.96
CA GLN A 304 -25.48 -3.68 8.90
C GLN A 304 -26.44 -2.57 9.36
N ALA A 305 -26.98 -2.67 10.57
CA ALA A 305 -27.79 -1.59 11.16
C ALA A 305 -26.97 -0.30 11.32
N GLN A 306 -25.73 -0.40 11.81
CA GLN A 306 -24.79 0.72 11.90
C GLN A 306 -24.50 1.33 10.52
N LEU A 307 -24.20 0.49 9.51
CA LEU A 307 -23.90 0.96 8.15
C LEU A 307 -25.12 1.67 7.54
N ARG A 308 -26.35 1.19 7.76
CA ARG A 308 -27.56 1.87 7.31
C ARG A 308 -27.73 3.23 7.97
N ALA A 309 -27.57 3.32 9.28
CA ALA A 309 -27.64 4.59 9.99
C ALA A 309 -26.60 5.61 9.50
N LEU A 310 -25.35 5.14 9.25
CA LEU A 310 -24.31 5.99 8.64
C LEU A 310 -24.67 6.41 7.21
N ASN A 311 -25.29 5.51 6.43
CA ASN A 311 -25.74 5.81 5.07
C ASN A 311 -26.85 6.85 5.05
N ASP A 312 -27.74 6.86 6.06
CA ASP A 312 -28.77 7.88 6.19
C ASP A 312 -28.14 9.27 6.43
N VAL A 313 -27.09 9.37 7.24
CA VAL A 313 -26.31 10.60 7.41
C VAL A 313 -25.67 11.01 6.08
N ALA A 314 -25.06 10.07 5.34
CA ALA A 314 -24.47 10.35 4.04
C ALA A 314 -25.50 10.86 3.03
N ALA A 315 -26.65 10.18 2.95
CA ALA A 315 -27.74 10.55 2.04
C ALA A 315 -28.30 11.95 2.32
N ALA A 316 -28.46 12.32 3.60
CA ALA A 316 -28.87 13.68 4.01
C ALA A 316 -27.89 14.77 3.53
N ARG A 317 -26.61 14.41 3.33
CA ARG A 317 -25.55 15.27 2.80
C ARG A 317 -25.46 15.25 1.26
N GLY A 318 -26.26 14.41 0.58
CA GLY A 318 -26.09 14.15 -0.85
C GLY A 318 -24.79 13.43 -1.21
N GLN A 319 -24.25 12.64 -0.28
CA GLN A 319 -23.00 11.89 -0.43
C GLN A 319 -23.25 10.38 -0.42
N THR A 320 -22.31 9.61 -0.98
CA THR A 320 -22.24 8.17 -0.73
C THR A 320 -21.68 7.89 0.67
N LEU A 321 -21.93 6.69 1.22
CA LEU A 321 -21.33 6.30 2.50
C LEU A 321 -19.79 6.31 2.44
N ALA A 322 -19.21 5.97 1.29
CA ALA A 322 -17.77 6.03 1.09
C ALA A 322 -17.25 7.47 1.14
N GLN A 323 -17.95 8.41 0.53
CA GLN A 323 -17.61 9.85 0.59
C GLN A 323 -17.72 10.40 2.01
N LEU A 324 -18.78 10.05 2.75
CA LEU A 324 -18.91 10.40 4.17
C LEU A 324 -17.74 9.87 4.99
N ALA A 325 -17.37 8.60 4.78
CA ALA A 325 -16.24 7.98 5.50
C ALA A 325 -14.90 8.68 5.21
N LEU A 326 -14.67 9.09 3.98
CA LEU A 326 -13.47 9.85 3.61
C LEU A 326 -13.49 11.27 4.20
N ALA A 327 -14.63 11.98 4.14
CA ALA A 327 -14.80 13.29 4.78
C ALA A 327 -14.54 13.21 6.28
N TRP A 328 -15.05 12.15 6.94
CA TRP A 328 -14.84 11.93 8.37
C TRP A 328 -13.37 11.70 8.71
N VAL A 329 -12.67 10.87 7.96
CA VAL A 329 -11.23 10.61 8.17
C VAL A 329 -10.43 11.89 7.97
N LEU A 330 -10.72 12.64 6.93
CA LEU A 330 -10.02 13.88 6.56
C LEU A 330 -10.39 15.10 7.43
N ARG A 331 -11.43 15.00 8.32
CA ARG A 331 -11.77 16.07 9.25
C ARG A 331 -10.66 16.39 10.25
N HIS A 332 -9.85 15.37 10.56
CA HIS A 332 -8.79 15.51 11.54
C HIS A 332 -7.58 16.23 10.93
N GLY A 333 -7.14 17.32 11.55
CA GLY A 333 -6.07 18.18 11.02
C GLY A 333 -4.71 17.48 10.85
N VAL A 334 -4.42 16.43 11.66
CA VAL A 334 -3.21 15.62 11.57
C VAL A 334 -3.22 14.72 10.33
N VAL A 335 -4.40 14.28 9.86
CA VAL A 335 -4.48 13.40 8.68
C VAL A 335 -4.19 14.18 7.42
N THR A 336 -3.04 13.93 6.83
CA THR A 336 -2.60 14.54 5.57
C THR A 336 -3.35 13.96 4.37
N SER A 337 -3.51 12.63 4.33
CA SER A 337 -4.09 11.94 3.18
C SER A 337 -4.83 10.67 3.59
N ALA A 338 -5.91 10.35 2.90
CA ALA A 338 -6.62 9.08 3.00
C ALA A 338 -6.19 8.15 1.85
N LEU A 339 -5.62 7.00 2.19
CA LEU A 339 -5.13 6.01 1.23
C LEU A 339 -6.26 5.05 0.85
N ILE A 340 -6.81 5.23 -0.34
CA ILE A 340 -7.89 4.38 -0.85
C ILE A 340 -7.33 3.19 -1.66
N GLY A 341 -8.07 2.09 -1.66
CA GLY A 341 -7.92 1.01 -2.64
C GLY A 341 -9.12 1.01 -3.59
N ALA A 342 -8.89 0.69 -4.86
CA ALA A 342 -9.94 0.60 -5.87
C ALA A 342 -9.86 -0.69 -6.67
N SER A 343 -10.98 -1.15 -7.22
CA SER A 343 -11.07 -2.27 -8.16
C SER A 343 -11.65 -1.86 -9.52
N ARG A 344 -12.08 -0.61 -9.65
CA ARG A 344 -12.61 0.00 -10.88
C ARG A 344 -12.45 1.51 -10.82
N VAL A 345 -12.40 2.13 -12.00
CA VAL A 345 -12.22 3.58 -12.17
C VAL A 345 -13.25 4.40 -11.40
N ALA A 346 -14.52 4.02 -11.46
CA ALA A 346 -15.60 4.73 -10.77
C ALA A 346 -15.38 4.89 -9.25
N GLN A 347 -14.65 3.96 -8.60
CA GLN A 347 -14.32 4.09 -7.17
C GLN A 347 -13.24 5.14 -6.91
N VAL A 348 -12.31 5.33 -7.84
CA VAL A 348 -11.31 6.41 -7.77
C VAL A 348 -12.01 7.77 -7.95
N GLU A 349 -12.95 7.84 -8.90
CA GLU A 349 -13.75 9.05 -9.15
C GLU A 349 -14.63 9.42 -7.96
N ASP A 350 -15.34 8.43 -7.39
CA ASP A 350 -16.18 8.61 -6.21
C ASP A 350 -15.39 9.10 -5.00
N ALA A 351 -14.20 8.52 -4.77
CA ALA A 351 -13.32 8.95 -3.69
C ALA A 351 -12.78 10.38 -3.88
N ALA A 352 -12.42 10.76 -5.10
CA ALA A 352 -11.98 12.12 -5.39
C ALA A 352 -13.12 13.13 -5.22
N ALA A 353 -14.35 12.76 -5.58
CA ALA A 353 -15.54 13.59 -5.42
C ALA A 353 -15.88 13.88 -3.94
N ALA A 354 -15.42 13.06 -2.99
CA ALA A 354 -15.59 13.30 -1.55
C ALA A 354 -15.05 14.67 -1.10
N LEU A 355 -14.04 15.21 -1.79
CA LEU A 355 -13.40 16.49 -1.46
C LEU A 355 -14.27 17.72 -1.79
N GLY A 356 -15.28 17.56 -2.64
CA GLY A 356 -16.22 18.64 -3.00
C GLY A 356 -17.35 18.84 -1.99
N GLY A 357 -17.47 17.99 -0.98
CA GLY A 357 -18.53 18.09 0.03
C GLY A 357 -18.23 19.14 1.11
N PRO A 358 -19.27 19.62 1.82
CA PRO A 358 -19.10 20.56 2.93
C PRO A 358 -18.39 19.86 4.12
N ALA A 359 -17.77 20.66 5.00
CA ALA A 359 -17.24 20.15 6.27
C ALA A 359 -18.35 19.48 7.09
N LEU A 360 -17.98 18.51 7.93
CA LEU A 360 -18.92 17.87 8.85
C LEU A 360 -19.26 18.82 9.98
N THR A 361 -20.54 18.93 10.30
CA THR A 361 -21.04 19.69 11.44
C THR A 361 -20.94 18.86 12.74
N ASP A 362 -21.03 19.53 13.91
CA ASP A 362 -21.03 18.85 15.20
C ASP A 362 -22.24 17.90 15.36
N ASP A 363 -23.40 18.27 14.81
CA ASP A 363 -24.60 17.42 14.82
C ASP A 363 -24.40 16.14 13.97
N GLU A 364 -23.75 16.27 12.81
CA GLU A 364 -23.42 15.11 11.96
C GLU A 364 -22.38 14.20 12.62
N LEU A 365 -21.38 14.77 13.28
CA LEU A 365 -20.40 14.00 14.05
C LEU A 365 -21.07 13.27 15.21
N ALA A 366 -21.98 13.91 15.93
CA ALA A 366 -22.76 13.28 16.98
C ALA A 366 -23.66 12.15 16.44
N ALA A 367 -24.30 12.35 15.28
CA ALA A 367 -25.10 11.32 14.61
C ALA A 367 -24.26 10.12 14.17
N ILE A 368 -23.06 10.35 13.65
CA ILE A 368 -22.09 9.28 13.30
C ILE A 368 -21.69 8.51 14.55
N ASP A 369 -21.38 9.17 15.66
CA ASP A 369 -21.01 8.53 16.91
C ASP A 369 -22.17 7.74 17.49
N ALA A 370 -23.39 8.26 17.45
CA ALA A 370 -24.60 7.54 17.87
C ALA A 370 -24.85 6.30 17.02
N ALA A 371 -24.70 6.37 15.69
CA ALA A 371 -24.84 5.23 14.78
C ALA A 371 -23.84 4.09 15.09
N LEU A 372 -22.68 4.44 15.62
CA LEU A 372 -21.62 3.48 15.99
C LEU A 372 -21.70 2.98 17.43
N GLY A 373 -22.74 3.37 18.18
CA GLY A 373 -22.97 2.95 19.56
C GLY A 373 -22.44 3.92 20.62
N GLY A 374 -22.09 5.15 20.22
CA GLY A 374 -21.61 6.21 21.11
C GLY A 374 -20.22 5.93 21.74
N ALA A 375 -19.60 6.95 22.31
CA ALA A 375 -18.36 6.82 23.09
C ALA A 375 -18.53 5.99 24.38
N ALA A 376 -19.77 5.73 24.83
CA ALA A 376 -20.09 5.00 26.06
C ALA A 376 -19.98 3.47 25.95
N ALA A 377 -19.95 2.91 24.75
CA ALA A 377 -19.88 1.44 24.55
C ALA A 377 -18.43 0.91 24.45
N ARG A 378 -17.42 1.75 24.69
CA ARG A 378 -15.99 1.45 24.47
C ARG A 378 -15.14 1.57 25.75
N ARG A 379 -15.75 1.46 26.94
CA ARG A 379 -15.02 1.37 28.21
C ARG A 379 -15.02 -0.06 28.72
#